data_9d97fb5293bd9148ce1d5ac0590ded6e
#
_entry.id   9d97fb5293bd9148ce1d5ac0590ded6e
#
_cell.length_a   1.000
_cell.length_b   1.000
_cell.length_c   1.000
_cell.angle_alpha   90.00
_cell.angle_beta   90.00
_cell.angle_gamma   90.00
#
_symmetry.space_group_name_H-M   'P 1'
#
loop_
_entity.id
_entity.type
_entity.pdbx_description
1 polymer ?
#
loop_
_entity_poly.entity_id
_entity_poly.type
_entity_poly.pdbx_seq_one_letter_code
_entity_poly.pdbx_strand_id
1 'polypeptide(L)'
;MSDGELRPPLSRVRRDLRRFGLLPVTDSKVPSLVSIVAGAPVSGSWWGHPAGRLIYHVGEALDADPGVLVVRLWRGKRTLIHRRLWPAIVRIGRARTAWQLAGLSPVTLQLLARVEREKTVRSDHLPPDFPTGTQPFRSALRDLEQRLLVLTRSVHTSSGAHALEAESWTAWSVNARPARFLGSVASAQLAIEDAARRLSAGIDPRRLFPWGRSPA
;
A
#
# COMPACT_ATOMS: atom_id res chain seq x y z
N MET A 1 -8.70 23.45 8.69
CA MET A 1 -9.77 22.48 8.92
C MET A 1 -9.80 22.17 10.40
N SER A 2 -10.96 22.24 11.01
CA SER A 2 -11.09 21.97 12.45
C SER A 2 -11.14 20.46 12.75
N ASP A 3 -10.73 20.07 13.97
CA ASP A 3 -10.86 18.70 14.46
C ASP A 3 -12.30 18.17 14.38
N GLY A 4 -13.29 19.06 14.54
CA GLY A 4 -14.71 18.75 14.47
C GLY A 4 -15.16 18.30 13.07
N GLU A 5 -14.57 18.87 12.02
CA GLU A 5 -14.87 18.50 10.63
C GLU A 5 -14.19 17.19 10.22
N LEU A 6 -13.00 16.89 10.75
CA LEU A 6 -12.21 15.71 10.41
C LEU A 6 -12.72 14.44 11.10
N ARG A 7 -13.13 14.52 12.36
CA ARG A 7 -13.48 13.37 13.21
C ARG A 7 -14.59 12.46 12.65
N PRO A 8 -15.75 12.98 12.19
CA PRO A 8 -16.83 12.10 11.70
C PRO A 8 -16.43 11.28 10.48
N PRO A 9 -15.83 11.82 9.38
CA PRO A 9 -15.44 11.03 8.23
C PRO A 9 -14.30 10.06 8.56
N LEU A 10 -13.31 10.46 9.35
CA LEU A 10 -12.23 9.58 9.81
C LEU A 10 -12.78 8.38 10.60
N SER A 11 -13.74 8.61 11.50
CA SER A 11 -14.38 7.55 12.27
C SER A 11 -15.16 6.58 11.39
N ARG A 12 -15.85 7.06 10.33
CA ARG A 12 -16.52 6.20 9.36
C ARG A 12 -15.52 5.32 8.61
N VAL A 13 -14.44 5.89 8.08
CA VAL A 13 -13.41 5.11 7.38
C VAL A 13 -12.78 4.08 8.31
N ARG A 14 -12.43 4.43 9.55
CA ARG A 14 -11.87 3.50 10.53
C ARG A 14 -12.84 2.35 10.87
N ARG A 15 -14.13 2.65 11.01
CA ARG A 15 -15.15 1.62 11.26
C ARG A 15 -15.23 0.63 10.10
N ASP A 16 -15.28 1.13 8.87
CA ASP A 16 -15.40 0.30 7.68
C ASP A 16 -14.10 -0.47 7.42
N LEU A 17 -12.93 0.13 7.66
CA LEU A 17 -11.64 -0.56 7.61
C LEU A 17 -11.56 -1.70 8.64
N ARG A 18 -12.05 -1.49 9.87
CA ARG A 18 -12.15 -2.58 10.86
C ARG A 18 -13.11 -3.68 10.40
N ARG A 19 -14.26 -3.31 9.84
CA ARG A 19 -15.28 -4.25 9.36
C ARG A 19 -14.73 -5.14 8.24
N PHE A 20 -14.18 -4.55 7.20
CA PHE A 20 -13.74 -5.27 6.00
C PHE A 20 -12.31 -5.81 6.11
N GLY A 21 -11.42 -5.12 6.83
CA GLY A 21 -10.01 -5.46 6.98
C GLY A 21 -9.12 -4.76 5.96
N LEU A 22 -9.64 -4.38 4.82
CA LEU A 22 -8.99 -3.58 3.81
C LEU A 22 -9.98 -2.62 3.13
N LEU A 23 -9.47 -1.47 2.64
CA LEU A 23 -10.22 -0.49 1.85
C LEU A 23 -9.29 0.11 0.79
N PRO A 24 -9.67 0.11 -0.50
CA PRO A 24 -8.93 0.90 -1.49
C PRO A 24 -9.05 2.40 -1.16
N VAL A 25 -8.02 3.17 -1.46
CA VAL A 25 -8.09 4.64 -1.34
C VAL A 25 -9.11 5.19 -2.35
N THR A 26 -9.07 4.67 -3.59
CA THR A 26 -10.00 5.06 -4.66
C THR A 26 -10.58 3.83 -5.35
N ASP A 27 -11.89 3.73 -5.40
CA ASP A 27 -12.61 2.77 -6.26
C ASP A 27 -14.02 3.29 -6.50
N SER A 28 -14.57 3.05 -7.70
CA SER A 28 -15.93 3.47 -8.07
C SER A 28 -16.99 2.38 -7.87
N LYS A 29 -16.57 1.13 -7.61
CA LYS A 29 -17.47 -0.03 -7.55
C LYS A 29 -17.61 -0.59 -6.13
N VAL A 30 -16.70 -0.24 -5.23
CA VAL A 30 -16.72 -0.70 -3.84
C VAL A 30 -16.48 0.47 -2.89
N PRO A 31 -16.86 0.36 -1.61
CA PRO A 31 -16.50 1.34 -0.61
C PRO A 31 -15.00 1.63 -0.62
N SER A 32 -14.63 2.90 -0.68
CA SER A 32 -13.25 3.39 -0.68
C SER A 32 -13.12 4.56 0.28
N LEU A 33 -11.89 4.91 0.67
CA LEU A 33 -11.68 6.12 1.47
C LEU A 33 -12.37 7.32 0.82
N VAL A 34 -12.13 7.52 -0.48
CA VAL A 34 -12.70 8.66 -1.23
C VAL A 34 -14.23 8.63 -1.20
N SER A 35 -14.88 7.51 -1.53
CA SER A 35 -16.34 7.44 -1.57
C SER A 35 -16.98 7.58 -0.18
N ILE A 36 -16.34 7.06 0.89
CA ILE A 36 -16.85 7.20 2.27
C ILE A 36 -16.80 8.66 2.73
N VAL A 37 -15.72 9.38 2.39
CA VAL A 37 -15.55 10.79 2.78
C VAL A 37 -16.43 11.70 1.94
N ALA A 38 -16.51 11.47 0.63
CA ALA A 38 -17.35 12.25 -0.29
C ALA A 38 -18.84 11.98 -0.13
N GLY A 39 -19.22 10.85 0.50
CA GLY A 39 -20.62 10.42 0.62
C GLY A 39 -21.17 9.67 -0.61
N ALA A 40 -20.44 9.62 -1.72
CA ALA A 40 -20.78 8.94 -2.95
C ALA A 40 -19.53 8.52 -3.74
N PRO A 41 -19.62 7.57 -4.69
CA PRO A 41 -18.54 7.28 -5.62
C PRO A 41 -18.10 8.52 -6.41
N VAL A 42 -16.79 8.76 -6.48
CA VAL A 42 -16.20 9.86 -7.25
C VAL A 42 -15.60 9.32 -8.54
N SER A 43 -16.04 9.86 -9.68
CA SER A 43 -15.48 9.55 -11.00
C SER A 43 -14.33 10.49 -11.32
N GLY A 44 -13.24 9.95 -11.89
CA GLY A 44 -12.06 10.74 -12.24
C GLY A 44 -11.20 11.12 -11.02
N SER A 45 -10.58 12.31 -11.09
CA SER A 45 -9.71 12.81 -10.02
C SER A 45 -10.54 13.40 -8.87
N TRP A 46 -10.29 12.93 -7.66
CA TRP A 46 -10.94 13.47 -6.45
C TRP A 46 -10.34 14.81 -5.98
N TRP A 47 -9.20 15.23 -6.53
CA TRP A 47 -8.56 16.50 -6.17
C TRP A 47 -9.42 17.72 -6.47
N GLY A 48 -10.20 17.69 -7.56
CA GLY A 48 -11.15 18.74 -7.91
C GLY A 48 -12.52 18.61 -7.25
N HIS A 49 -12.74 17.57 -6.43
CA HIS A 49 -14.02 17.36 -5.75
C HIS A 49 -14.20 18.34 -4.59
N PRO A 50 -15.43 18.84 -4.29
CA PRO A 50 -15.68 19.73 -3.13
C PRO A 50 -15.15 19.19 -1.80
N ALA A 51 -15.19 17.85 -1.60
CA ALA A 51 -14.61 17.19 -0.44
C ALA A 51 -13.10 16.90 -0.59
N GLY A 52 -12.43 17.33 -1.66
CA GLY A 52 -11.03 16.96 -1.94
C GLY A 52 -10.06 17.27 -0.79
N ARG A 53 -10.18 18.46 -0.19
CA ARG A 53 -9.38 18.84 0.98
C ARG A 53 -9.63 17.92 2.18
N LEU A 54 -10.88 17.56 2.44
CA LEU A 54 -11.24 16.66 3.53
C LEU A 54 -10.73 15.24 3.27
N ILE A 55 -10.85 14.74 2.03
CA ILE A 55 -10.31 13.44 1.60
C ILE A 55 -8.79 13.39 1.85
N TYR A 56 -8.06 14.44 1.48
CA TYR A 56 -6.63 14.56 1.70
C TYR A 56 -6.25 14.43 3.19
N HIS A 57 -6.88 15.23 4.06
CA HIS A 57 -6.56 15.21 5.49
C HIS A 57 -6.99 13.91 6.19
N VAL A 58 -8.09 13.28 5.77
CA VAL A 58 -8.45 11.94 6.26
C VAL A 58 -7.41 10.93 5.82
N GLY A 59 -6.90 11.04 4.60
CA GLY A 59 -5.81 10.20 4.09
C GLY A 59 -4.54 10.34 4.93
N GLU A 60 -4.09 11.56 5.19
CA GLU A 60 -2.92 11.83 6.04
C GLU A 60 -3.08 11.29 7.46
N ALA A 61 -4.27 11.50 8.07
CA ALA A 61 -4.56 10.98 9.41
C ALA A 61 -4.55 9.45 9.46
N LEU A 62 -4.88 8.77 8.36
CA LEU A 62 -4.82 7.31 8.25
C LEU A 62 -3.40 6.81 7.93
N ASP A 63 -2.62 7.55 7.14
CA ASP A 63 -1.20 7.26 6.89
C ASP A 63 -0.37 7.35 8.20
N ALA A 64 -0.77 8.23 9.12
CA ALA A 64 -0.16 8.37 10.45
C ALA A 64 -0.76 7.43 11.52
N ASP A 65 -1.83 6.69 11.23
CA ASP A 65 -2.50 5.81 12.19
C ASP A 65 -1.68 4.52 12.42
N PRO A 66 -1.22 4.24 13.66
CA PRO A 66 -0.42 3.05 13.95
C PRO A 66 -1.17 1.72 13.77
N GLY A 67 -2.47 1.75 13.52
CA GLY A 67 -3.31 0.57 13.22
C GLY A 67 -3.55 0.35 11.73
N VAL A 68 -3.00 1.21 10.87
CA VAL A 68 -3.23 1.20 9.42
C VAL A 68 -1.89 1.05 8.69
N LEU A 69 -1.85 0.17 7.71
CA LEU A 69 -0.75 0.03 6.77
C LEU A 69 -1.27 0.36 5.37
N VAL A 70 -0.52 1.13 4.61
CA VAL A 70 -0.86 1.48 3.22
C VAL A 70 0.07 0.76 2.27
N VAL A 71 -0.50 -0.01 1.34
CA VAL A 71 0.23 -0.76 0.30
C VAL A 71 -0.46 -0.62 -1.05
N ARG A 72 0.24 -0.90 -2.15
CA ARG A 72 -0.39 -1.07 -3.46
C ARG A 72 -0.89 -2.49 -3.62
N LEU A 73 -2.17 -2.70 -3.43
CA LEU A 73 -2.74 -4.05 -3.41
C LEU A 73 -3.95 -4.17 -4.34
N TRP A 74 -5.07 -3.54 -4.00
CA TRP A 74 -6.32 -3.61 -4.75
C TRP A 74 -6.17 -3.05 -6.17
N ARG A 75 -6.12 -3.92 -7.18
CA ARG A 75 -5.87 -3.53 -8.59
C ARG A 75 -4.61 -2.66 -8.78
N GLY A 76 -3.59 -2.87 -7.94
CA GLY A 76 -2.37 -2.07 -7.94
C GLY A 76 -2.55 -0.64 -7.38
N LYS A 77 -3.71 -0.31 -6.80
CA LYS A 77 -3.98 0.98 -6.16
C LYS A 77 -3.58 0.98 -4.69
N ARG A 78 -3.34 2.16 -4.15
CA ARG A 78 -3.14 2.35 -2.70
C ARG A 78 -4.35 1.77 -1.95
N THR A 79 -4.08 0.95 -0.95
CA THR A 79 -5.05 0.19 -0.18
C THR A 79 -4.70 0.29 1.29
N LEU A 80 -5.63 0.72 2.10
CA LEU A 80 -5.54 0.73 3.55
C LEU A 80 -5.74 -0.70 4.06
N ILE A 81 -4.84 -1.17 4.92
CA ILE A 81 -4.88 -2.51 5.51
C ILE A 81 -4.97 -2.38 7.04
N HIS A 82 -6.03 -2.92 7.61
CA HIS A 82 -6.20 -2.97 9.06
C HIS A 82 -5.19 -3.94 9.71
N ARG A 83 -4.69 -3.61 10.89
CA ARG A 83 -3.67 -4.38 11.63
C ARG A 83 -3.91 -5.90 11.70
N ARG A 84 -5.18 -6.35 11.72
CA ARG A 84 -5.52 -7.79 11.75
C ARG A 84 -5.04 -8.58 10.52
N LEU A 85 -4.82 -7.92 9.38
CA LEU A 85 -4.32 -8.53 8.15
C LEU A 85 -2.81 -8.35 7.94
N TRP A 86 -2.13 -7.60 8.82
CA TRP A 86 -0.68 -7.39 8.72
C TRP A 86 0.12 -8.69 8.73
N PRO A 87 -0.21 -9.70 9.59
CA PRO A 87 0.50 -10.97 9.57
C PRO A 87 0.49 -11.63 8.18
N ALA A 88 -0.67 -11.62 7.50
CA ALA A 88 -0.82 -12.18 6.16
C ALA A 88 -0.05 -11.36 5.10
N ILE A 89 -0.16 -10.04 5.13
CA ILE A 89 0.57 -9.15 4.19
C ILE A 89 2.08 -9.31 4.35
N VAL A 90 2.60 -9.35 5.57
CA VAL A 90 4.04 -9.58 5.83
C VAL A 90 4.48 -10.96 5.33
N ARG A 91 3.66 -12.00 5.56
CA ARG A 91 3.95 -13.35 5.05
C ARG A 91 4.07 -13.37 3.54
N ILE A 92 3.17 -12.67 2.82
CA ILE A 92 3.22 -12.54 1.36
C ILE A 92 4.44 -11.72 0.93
N GLY A 93 4.64 -10.55 1.54
CA GLY A 93 5.71 -9.61 1.17
C GLY A 93 7.12 -10.20 1.32
N ARG A 94 7.31 -11.11 2.27
CA ARG A 94 8.60 -11.78 2.54
C ARG A 94 8.80 -13.09 1.77
N ALA A 95 7.82 -13.53 0.98
CA ALA A 95 7.80 -14.90 0.45
C ALA A 95 8.72 -15.12 -0.74
N ARG A 96 9.00 -14.07 -1.54
CA ARG A 96 9.83 -14.18 -2.77
C ARG A 96 9.30 -15.24 -3.73
N THR A 97 8.00 -15.33 -3.90
CA THR A 97 7.36 -16.27 -4.81
C THR A 97 7.64 -15.92 -6.28
N ALA A 98 7.43 -16.89 -7.17
CA ALA A 98 7.70 -16.72 -8.60
C ALA A 98 7.03 -15.48 -9.20
N TRP A 99 5.74 -15.22 -8.90
CA TRP A 99 5.04 -14.05 -9.42
C TRP A 99 5.64 -12.69 -8.93
N GLN A 100 6.29 -12.70 -7.77
CA GLN A 100 6.95 -11.49 -7.24
C GLN A 100 8.27 -11.19 -7.98
N LEU A 101 8.99 -12.20 -8.41
CA LEU A 101 10.34 -12.05 -8.97
C LEU A 101 10.38 -12.14 -10.51
N ALA A 102 9.40 -12.81 -11.13
CA ALA A 102 9.38 -13.02 -12.57
C ALA A 102 9.39 -11.69 -13.35
N GLY A 103 10.30 -11.56 -14.33
CA GLY A 103 10.36 -10.41 -15.23
C GLY A 103 10.81 -9.08 -14.57
N LEU A 104 11.39 -9.10 -13.36
CA LEU A 104 12.02 -7.91 -12.78
C LEU A 104 13.25 -7.53 -13.61
N SER A 105 13.39 -6.23 -13.90
CA SER A 105 14.58 -5.71 -14.57
C SER A 105 15.84 -5.81 -13.68
N PRO A 106 17.05 -5.82 -14.27
CA PRO A 106 18.29 -5.78 -13.50
C PRO A 106 18.34 -4.61 -12.49
N VAL A 107 17.87 -3.43 -12.89
CA VAL A 107 17.79 -2.25 -12.00
C VAL A 107 16.83 -2.48 -10.84
N THR A 108 15.69 -3.12 -11.10
CA THR A 108 14.70 -3.45 -10.05
C THR A 108 15.27 -4.48 -9.06
N LEU A 109 16.00 -5.49 -9.55
CA LEU A 109 16.68 -6.48 -8.71
C LEU A 109 17.79 -5.85 -7.87
N GLN A 110 18.57 -4.93 -8.45
CA GLN A 110 19.61 -4.16 -7.76
C GLN A 110 19.00 -3.34 -6.62
N LEU A 111 17.91 -2.62 -6.90
CA LEU A 111 17.20 -1.85 -5.86
C LEU A 111 16.67 -2.75 -4.75
N LEU A 112 16.07 -3.90 -5.10
CA LEU A 112 15.57 -4.85 -4.13
C LEU A 112 16.68 -5.36 -3.20
N ALA A 113 17.80 -5.82 -3.77
CA ALA A 113 18.96 -6.30 -3.00
C ALA A 113 19.51 -5.21 -2.07
N ARG A 114 19.49 -3.96 -2.54
CA ARG A 114 19.92 -2.81 -1.74
C ARG A 114 18.99 -2.55 -0.56
N VAL A 115 17.66 -2.50 -0.80
CA VAL A 115 16.66 -2.32 0.27
C VAL A 115 16.76 -3.43 1.32
N GLU A 116 17.05 -4.65 0.92
CA GLU A 116 17.22 -5.76 1.86
C GLU A 116 18.48 -5.62 2.72
N ARG A 117 19.58 -5.17 2.12
CA ARG A 117 20.85 -4.95 2.82
C ARG A 117 20.77 -3.74 3.77
N GLU A 118 20.30 -2.61 3.27
CA GLU A 118 20.33 -1.31 3.97
C GLU A 118 19.09 -1.08 4.83
N LYS A 119 18.06 -1.94 4.69
CA LYS A 119 16.76 -1.87 5.35
C LYS A 119 15.85 -0.78 4.80
N THR A 120 16.40 0.40 4.51
CA THR A 120 15.72 1.53 3.88
C THR A 120 16.62 2.14 2.81
N VAL A 121 15.99 2.59 1.69
CA VAL A 121 16.66 3.34 0.63
C VAL A 121 15.81 4.54 0.25
N ARG A 122 16.42 5.72 0.16
CA ARG A 122 15.74 6.96 -0.17
C ARG A 122 16.15 7.48 -1.55
N SER A 123 15.19 8.08 -2.25
CA SER A 123 15.42 8.60 -3.61
C SER A 123 16.37 9.82 -3.68
N ASP A 124 16.56 10.52 -2.58
CA ASP A 124 17.48 11.65 -2.44
C ASP A 124 18.87 11.23 -1.95
N HIS A 125 19.08 9.95 -1.63
CA HIS A 125 20.36 9.39 -1.16
C HIS A 125 20.77 8.17 -2.00
N LEU A 126 20.55 8.24 -3.32
CA LEU A 126 20.99 7.17 -4.21
C LEU A 126 22.50 7.25 -4.46
N PRO A 127 23.20 6.12 -4.52
CA PRO A 127 24.62 6.12 -4.78
C PRO A 127 24.92 6.47 -6.26
N PRO A 128 26.15 6.89 -6.55
CA PRO A 128 26.57 7.26 -7.91
C PRO A 128 26.49 6.09 -8.92
N ASP A 129 26.60 4.85 -8.47
CA ASP A 129 26.52 3.62 -9.27
C ASP A 129 25.07 3.18 -9.57
N PHE A 130 24.08 3.78 -8.93
CA PHE A 130 22.69 3.56 -9.32
C PHE A 130 22.39 4.30 -10.61
N PRO A 131 21.66 3.70 -11.58
CA PRO A 131 21.35 4.36 -12.85
C PRO A 131 20.86 5.79 -12.63
N THR A 132 21.59 6.75 -13.18
CA THR A 132 21.36 8.18 -12.98
C THR A 132 19.98 8.60 -13.44
N GLY A 133 19.27 9.30 -12.56
CA GLY A 133 17.94 9.85 -12.81
C GLY A 133 16.87 9.31 -11.89
N THR A 134 15.91 10.18 -11.57
CA THR A 134 14.77 9.82 -10.70
C THR A 134 13.81 8.83 -11.38
N GLN A 135 13.80 8.77 -12.71
CA GLN A 135 12.85 7.95 -13.46
C GLN A 135 13.14 6.44 -13.34
N PRO A 136 14.37 5.93 -13.52
CA PRO A 136 14.68 4.51 -13.32
C PRO A 136 14.38 4.05 -11.89
N PHE A 137 14.74 4.86 -10.89
CA PHE A 137 14.42 4.57 -9.49
C PHE A 137 12.91 4.48 -9.26
N ARG A 138 12.13 5.46 -9.73
CA ARG A 138 10.67 5.48 -9.56
C ARG A 138 10.00 4.29 -10.25
N SER A 139 10.48 3.90 -11.44
CA SER A 139 9.96 2.73 -12.14
C SER A 139 10.26 1.45 -11.38
N ALA A 140 11.52 1.23 -10.99
CA ALA A 140 11.93 0.08 -10.19
C ALA A 140 11.17 0.00 -8.86
N LEU A 141 11.02 1.14 -8.18
CA LEU A 141 10.28 1.20 -6.92
C LEU A 141 8.81 0.83 -7.11
N ARG A 142 8.16 1.31 -8.18
CA ARG A 142 6.77 0.97 -8.51
C ARG A 142 6.61 -0.53 -8.75
N ASP A 143 7.54 -1.16 -9.48
CA ASP A 143 7.52 -2.61 -9.74
C ASP A 143 7.64 -3.40 -8.44
N LEU A 144 8.54 -3.01 -7.55
CA LEU A 144 8.69 -3.64 -6.23
C LEU A 144 7.45 -3.47 -5.36
N GLU A 145 6.87 -2.29 -5.35
CA GLU A 145 5.68 -1.93 -4.59
C GLU A 145 4.44 -2.73 -5.06
N GLN A 146 4.23 -2.82 -6.38
CA GLN A 146 3.11 -3.57 -6.96
C GLN A 146 3.20 -5.07 -6.72
N ARG A 147 4.41 -5.58 -6.48
CA ARG A 147 4.68 -6.99 -6.17
C ARG A 147 4.80 -7.25 -4.67
N LEU A 148 4.49 -6.25 -3.83
CA LEU A 148 4.61 -6.32 -2.37
C LEU A 148 6.03 -6.73 -1.90
N LEU A 149 7.08 -6.37 -2.64
CA LEU A 149 8.45 -6.71 -2.30
C LEU A 149 9.06 -5.70 -1.31
N VAL A 150 8.57 -4.46 -1.33
CA VAL A 150 8.95 -3.39 -0.42
C VAL A 150 7.72 -2.58 0.00
N LEU A 151 7.86 -1.83 1.08
CA LEU A 151 6.96 -0.76 1.46
C LEU A 151 7.51 0.57 0.96
N THR A 152 6.61 1.50 0.63
CA THR A 152 7.00 2.83 0.18
C THR A 152 6.26 3.89 0.97
N ARG A 153 6.97 4.96 1.28
CA ARG A 153 6.38 6.17 1.87
C ARG A 153 7.01 7.43 1.30
N SER A 154 6.26 8.51 1.31
CA SER A 154 6.80 9.84 1.06
C SER A 154 7.37 10.40 2.36
N VAL A 155 8.59 10.90 2.31
CA VAL A 155 9.27 11.55 3.43
C VAL A 155 9.69 12.96 3.05
N HIS A 156 9.68 13.88 4.00
CA HIS A 156 10.22 15.21 3.78
C HIS A 156 11.75 15.18 3.90
N THR A 157 12.41 15.87 2.99
CA THR A 157 13.86 16.12 3.07
C THR A 157 14.12 17.30 4.01
N SER A 158 15.37 17.50 4.40
CA SER A 158 15.78 18.68 5.19
C SER A 158 15.50 20.01 4.49
N SER A 159 15.44 19.99 3.14
CA SER A 159 15.08 21.16 2.33
C SER A 159 13.56 21.37 2.16
N GLY A 160 12.72 20.52 2.77
CA GLY A 160 11.27 20.56 2.61
C GLY A 160 10.74 19.89 1.33
N ALA A 161 11.61 19.39 0.46
CA ALA A 161 11.19 18.60 -0.71
C ALA A 161 10.68 17.21 -0.30
N HIS A 162 9.96 16.54 -1.21
CA HIS A 162 9.50 15.17 -1.01
C HIS A 162 10.47 14.17 -1.61
N ALA A 163 10.92 13.21 -0.82
CA ALA A 163 11.63 12.02 -1.27
C ALA A 163 10.74 10.78 -1.12
N LEU A 164 11.00 9.76 -1.95
CA LEU A 164 10.41 8.44 -1.78
C LEU A 164 11.38 7.57 -0.98
N GLU A 165 10.86 6.89 0.01
CA GLU A 165 11.61 5.92 0.80
C GLU A 165 11.04 4.52 0.57
N ALA A 166 11.91 3.57 0.25
CA ALA A 166 11.61 2.15 0.21
C ALA A 166 12.09 1.49 1.51
N GLU A 167 11.22 0.73 2.16
CA GLU A 167 11.53 -0.01 3.38
C GLU A 167 11.35 -1.52 3.17
N SER A 168 12.27 -2.32 3.69
CA SER A 168 12.14 -3.77 3.67
C SER A 168 11.07 -4.26 4.65
N TRP A 169 10.35 -5.34 4.31
CA TRP A 169 9.40 -5.97 5.23
C TRP A 169 10.01 -6.41 6.56
N THR A 170 11.31 -6.73 6.56
CA THR A 170 12.03 -7.10 7.78
C THR A 170 12.17 -5.89 8.70
N ALA A 171 12.63 -4.75 8.19
CA ALA A 171 12.77 -3.52 8.97
C ALA A 171 11.41 -3.04 9.50
N TRP A 172 10.41 -2.98 8.64
CA TRP A 172 9.06 -2.58 9.04
C TRP A 172 8.50 -3.48 10.15
N SER A 173 8.70 -4.81 10.04
CA SER A 173 8.20 -5.76 11.05
C SER A 173 8.85 -5.59 12.42
N VAL A 174 10.09 -5.13 12.50
CA VAL A 174 10.76 -4.83 13.77
C VAL A 174 10.04 -3.69 14.51
N ASN A 175 9.64 -2.66 13.75
CA ASN A 175 8.97 -1.48 14.32
C ASN A 175 7.49 -1.73 14.61
N ALA A 176 6.76 -2.30 13.66
CA ALA A 176 5.32 -2.51 13.71
C ALA A 176 4.90 -3.73 14.56
N ARG A 177 5.82 -4.68 14.77
CA ARG A 177 5.63 -5.90 15.57
C ARG A 177 4.32 -6.64 15.26
N PRO A 178 4.02 -6.95 13.98
CA PRO A 178 2.83 -7.73 13.66
C PRO A 178 2.93 -9.12 14.28
N ALA A 179 1.80 -9.70 14.64
CA ALA A 179 1.75 -11.10 15.04
C ALA A 179 2.30 -12.00 13.92
N ARG A 180 2.85 -13.15 14.28
CA ARG A 180 3.34 -14.13 13.29
C ARG A 180 2.17 -14.80 12.58
N PHE A 181 2.22 -14.87 11.26
CA PHE A 181 1.30 -15.70 10.48
C PHE A 181 1.83 -17.14 10.43
N LEU A 182 1.07 -18.09 10.98
CA LEU A 182 1.51 -19.49 11.10
C LEU A 182 1.22 -20.32 9.84
N GLY A 183 0.48 -19.77 8.88
CA GLY A 183 0.09 -20.48 7.67
C GLY A 183 1.08 -20.33 6.50
N SER A 184 0.74 -20.99 5.40
CA SER A 184 1.43 -20.89 4.11
C SER A 184 1.21 -19.51 3.45
N VAL A 185 1.96 -19.20 2.39
CA VAL A 185 1.71 -18.01 1.56
C VAL A 185 0.31 -18.09 0.92
N ALA A 186 -0.09 -19.27 0.45
CA ALA A 186 -1.43 -19.46 -0.12
C ALA A 186 -2.54 -19.18 0.90
N SER A 187 -2.40 -19.63 2.15
CA SER A 187 -3.37 -19.30 3.21
C SER A 187 -3.36 -17.82 3.57
N ALA A 188 -2.21 -17.14 3.49
CA ALA A 188 -2.14 -15.69 3.68
C ALA A 188 -2.86 -14.94 2.54
N GLN A 189 -2.69 -15.38 1.30
CA GLN A 189 -3.41 -14.83 0.14
C GLN A 189 -4.92 -15.03 0.30
N LEU A 190 -5.37 -16.23 0.69
CA LEU A 190 -6.78 -16.51 0.96
C LEU A 190 -7.36 -15.60 2.04
N ALA A 191 -6.63 -15.32 3.13
CA ALA A 191 -7.10 -14.39 4.17
C ALA A 191 -7.34 -12.96 3.65
N ILE A 192 -6.50 -12.50 2.71
CA ILE A 192 -6.68 -11.21 2.03
C ILE A 192 -7.86 -11.26 1.05
N GLU A 193 -7.98 -12.35 0.28
CA GLU A 193 -9.10 -12.56 -0.65
C GLU A 193 -10.45 -12.63 0.08
N ASP A 194 -10.52 -13.26 1.24
CA ASP A 194 -11.73 -13.30 2.07
C ASP A 194 -12.12 -11.90 2.57
N ALA A 195 -11.16 -11.07 2.92
CA ALA A 195 -11.42 -9.67 3.26
C ALA A 195 -11.99 -8.90 2.04
N ALA A 196 -11.46 -9.16 0.85
CA ALA A 196 -11.94 -8.56 -0.38
C ALA A 196 -13.35 -9.03 -0.76
N ARG A 197 -13.69 -10.30 -0.57
CA ARG A 197 -15.05 -10.82 -0.80
C ARG A 197 -16.09 -10.11 0.06
N ARG A 198 -15.75 -9.81 1.31
CA ARG A 198 -16.63 -9.02 2.21
C ARG A 198 -16.84 -7.59 1.74
N LEU A 199 -15.86 -7.01 1.05
CA LEU A 199 -15.96 -5.65 0.52
C LEU A 199 -16.70 -5.60 -0.83
N SER A 200 -16.55 -6.62 -1.69
CA SER A 200 -17.09 -6.65 -3.04
C SER A 200 -17.82 -7.96 -3.34
N ALA A 201 -19.12 -8.01 -3.10
CA ALA A 201 -19.93 -9.12 -3.54
C ALA A 201 -19.91 -9.21 -5.09
N GLY A 202 -19.66 -10.40 -5.65
CA GLY A 202 -19.73 -10.67 -7.09
C GLY A 202 -18.47 -10.40 -7.92
N ILE A 203 -17.38 -9.93 -7.31
CA ILE A 203 -16.07 -9.82 -8.01
C ILE A 203 -15.18 -10.97 -7.57
N ASP A 204 -14.59 -11.70 -8.54
CA ASP A 204 -13.55 -12.68 -8.23
C ASP A 204 -12.35 -11.97 -7.60
N PRO A 205 -12.06 -12.22 -6.29
CA PRO A 205 -11.01 -11.49 -5.59
C PRO A 205 -9.62 -11.75 -6.16
N ARG A 206 -9.38 -12.90 -6.79
CA ARG A 206 -8.08 -13.21 -7.41
C ARG A 206 -7.70 -12.16 -8.47
N ARG A 207 -8.66 -11.66 -9.25
CA ARG A 207 -8.43 -10.62 -10.27
C ARG A 207 -8.09 -9.25 -9.68
N LEU A 208 -8.28 -9.06 -8.38
CA LEU A 208 -8.01 -7.80 -7.68
C LEU A 208 -6.55 -7.69 -7.23
N PHE A 209 -5.87 -8.80 -7.10
CA PHE A 209 -4.54 -8.89 -6.47
C PHE A 209 -3.44 -9.30 -7.44
N PRO A 210 -2.18 -8.95 -7.16
CA PRO A 210 -1.08 -9.22 -8.08
C PRO A 210 -0.83 -10.72 -8.31
N TRP A 211 -1.09 -11.58 -7.33
CA TRP A 211 -0.89 -13.03 -7.44
C TRP A 211 -1.96 -13.76 -8.26
N GLY A 212 -3.09 -13.14 -8.55
CA GLY A 212 -4.14 -13.70 -9.41
C GLY A 212 -4.08 -13.22 -10.87
N ARG A 213 -3.07 -12.42 -11.21
CA ARG A 213 -2.81 -11.99 -12.57
C ARG A 213 -1.77 -12.94 -13.17
N SER A 214 -2.08 -13.52 -14.34
CA SER A 214 -1.04 -14.22 -15.11
C SER A 214 0.11 -13.26 -15.35
N PRO A 215 1.39 -13.69 -15.22
CA PRO A 215 2.51 -12.89 -15.68
C PRO A 215 2.29 -12.60 -17.18
N ALA A 216 2.36 -11.33 -17.55
CA ALA A 216 2.35 -10.91 -18.95
C ALA A 216 3.65 -11.31 -19.63
#